data_5fe118e7389999fb95577e170b462dbb
#
_entry.id   5fe118e7389999fb95577e170b462dbb
#
_cell.length_a   1.000
_cell.length_b   1.000
_cell.length_c   1.000
_cell.angle_alpha   90.00
_cell.angle_beta   90.00
_cell.angle_gamma   90.00
#
_symmetry.space_group_name_H-M   'P 1'
#
loop_
_entity.id
_entity.type
_entity.pdbx_description
1 polymer ?
#
loop_
_entity_poly.entity_id
_entity_poly.type
_entity_poly.pdbx_seq_one_letter_code
_entity_poly.pdbx_strand_id
1 'polypeptide(L)'
;MGAYKSDFLNILAERGFIHQVSEPGALDARAAAGSITAYIGFDCTAASLHVGSLLPIMMLYWLQQTGHKPIALMGGGTTRVGDPSGKDESRRILTDEQIEQNLTGIRAVFSKFLKFESAGGNAVMANNADWLNKLNYIDVLRDVGRHFSVNRMLAFDSVKMRLDRQQELSFLEFNYMVLQAYDFVELNKRNGCILQMGGSDQWGNIVSGIDLGRRMANAQLFALTSPLITTSSGAKMGKTAAGAVWLDANQVSPYDYWQYWRNTEDGDVARFLKLFTILPLGEIARLGALQGAELNEAKKVLATEATALVHGRAAADQSSETSRKTFEEGTFAGALPSVEIARAELEKGLGVLTAFAEKTGLVSSNGDARRQVKAGGLKVNDATVSNEKMTLTLKDLTADGVIKLSLGKKKHVLIKAV
;
A
#
# COMPACT_ATOMS: atom_id res chain seq x y z
N MET A 1 25.95 2.99 18.79
CA MET A 1 25.15 1.94 19.46
C MET A 1 23.70 2.31 19.27
N GLY A 2 22.84 1.37 18.87
CA GLY A 2 21.41 1.60 18.68
C GLY A 2 20.73 2.00 19.99
N ALA A 3 19.55 2.63 19.89
CA ALA A 3 18.75 3.02 21.04
C ALA A 3 18.20 1.81 21.84
N TYR A 4 18.15 0.62 21.21
CA TYR A 4 17.61 -0.62 21.74
C TYR A 4 18.66 -1.75 21.76
N LYS A 5 18.36 -2.82 22.50
CA LYS A 5 19.20 -4.02 22.57
C LYS A 5 18.89 -5.00 21.42
N SER A 6 17.62 -5.06 21.00
CA SER A 6 17.15 -5.94 19.93
C SER A 6 17.40 -5.34 18.55
N ASP A 7 17.83 -6.16 17.59
CA ASP A 7 18.01 -5.75 16.20
C ASP A 7 16.69 -5.29 15.58
N PHE A 8 15.58 -5.93 15.95
CA PHE A 8 14.27 -5.57 15.48
C PHE A 8 13.88 -4.12 15.79
N LEU A 9 13.94 -3.72 17.07
CA LEU A 9 13.57 -2.36 17.44
C LEU A 9 14.59 -1.33 16.96
N ASN A 10 15.88 -1.68 16.88
CA ASN A 10 16.89 -0.80 16.32
C ASN A 10 16.61 -0.50 14.85
N ILE A 11 16.38 -1.53 14.01
CA ILE A 11 16.12 -1.32 12.58
C ILE A 11 14.83 -0.54 12.35
N LEU A 12 13.79 -0.78 13.14
CA LEU A 12 12.55 -0.01 13.04
C LEU A 12 12.76 1.47 13.43
N ALA A 13 13.54 1.73 14.49
CA ALA A 13 13.83 3.09 14.94
C ALA A 13 14.69 3.86 13.92
N GLU A 14 15.79 3.27 13.43
CA GLU A 14 16.72 3.90 12.49
C GLU A 14 16.08 4.18 11.12
N ARG A 15 15.14 3.32 10.72
CA ARG A 15 14.38 3.51 9.48
C ARG A 15 13.15 4.42 9.64
N GLY A 16 12.75 4.76 10.88
CA GLY A 16 11.64 5.68 11.13
C GLY A 16 10.26 5.03 11.15
N PHE A 17 10.18 3.74 11.46
CA PHE A 17 8.90 3.02 11.60
C PHE A 17 8.22 3.26 12.95
N ILE A 18 8.93 3.68 13.98
CA ILE A 18 8.38 3.79 15.34
C ILE A 18 7.71 5.16 15.53
N HIS A 19 6.40 5.16 15.79
CA HIS A 19 5.66 6.32 16.27
C HIS A 19 5.46 6.22 17.79
N GLN A 20 4.95 5.08 18.29
CA GLN A 20 4.66 4.85 19.69
C GLN A 20 4.80 3.36 20.05
N VAL A 21 5.31 3.10 21.27
CA VAL A 21 5.43 1.75 21.84
C VAL A 21 4.85 1.77 23.25
N SER A 22 4.07 0.75 23.65
CA SER A 22 3.42 0.72 24.96
C SER A 22 4.39 0.58 26.14
N GLU A 23 5.34 -0.34 26.06
CA GLU A 23 6.34 -0.64 27.09
C GLU A 23 7.69 -0.91 26.40
N PRO A 24 8.41 0.14 25.93
CA PRO A 24 9.55 -0.03 25.05
C PRO A 24 10.66 -0.88 25.67
N GLY A 25 10.97 -0.68 26.96
CA GLY A 25 12.03 -1.43 27.65
C GLY A 25 11.71 -2.91 27.84
N ALA A 26 10.44 -3.25 28.14
CA ALA A 26 10.00 -4.62 28.29
C ALA A 26 9.93 -5.36 26.96
N LEU A 27 9.41 -4.71 25.92
CA LEU A 27 9.38 -5.26 24.57
C LEU A 27 10.79 -5.52 24.03
N ASP A 28 11.69 -4.55 24.21
CA ASP A 28 13.09 -4.68 23.79
C ASP A 28 13.79 -5.85 24.49
N ALA A 29 13.61 -5.97 25.80
CA ALA A 29 14.15 -7.10 26.56
C ALA A 29 13.62 -8.44 26.05
N ARG A 30 12.34 -8.54 25.72
CA ARG A 30 11.72 -9.75 25.17
C ARG A 30 12.26 -10.09 23.78
N ALA A 31 12.37 -9.09 22.90
CA ALA A 31 12.89 -9.27 21.55
C ALA A 31 14.39 -9.60 21.53
N ALA A 32 15.18 -9.04 22.46
CA ALA A 32 16.60 -9.35 22.60
C ALA A 32 16.86 -10.74 23.21
N ALA A 33 15.92 -11.25 24.04
CA ALA A 33 16.06 -12.56 24.69
C ALA A 33 15.74 -13.75 23.76
N GLY A 34 15.03 -13.52 22.64
CA GLY A 34 14.67 -14.58 21.71
C GLY A 34 13.58 -14.19 20.72
N SER A 35 13.12 -15.15 19.93
CA SER A 35 12.09 -14.92 18.95
C SER A 35 10.77 -14.53 19.60
N ILE A 36 10.18 -13.42 19.16
CA ILE A 36 8.82 -13.02 19.51
C ILE A 36 7.88 -13.23 18.32
N THR A 37 6.59 -13.42 18.61
CA THR A 37 5.54 -13.44 17.59
C THR A 37 4.79 -12.11 17.62
N ALA A 38 4.64 -11.47 16.46
CA ALA A 38 3.87 -10.24 16.30
C ALA A 38 2.95 -10.30 15.08
N TYR A 39 1.88 -9.48 15.08
CA TYR A 39 0.93 -9.45 13.98
C TYR A 39 0.54 -8.03 13.56
N ILE A 40 0.06 -7.95 12.33
CA ILE A 40 -0.71 -6.81 11.80
C ILE A 40 -1.95 -7.37 11.12
N GLY A 41 -3.11 -6.73 11.35
CA GLY A 41 -4.37 -7.06 10.68
C GLY A 41 -4.57 -6.28 9.39
N PHE A 42 -5.18 -6.93 8.40
CA PHE A 42 -5.49 -6.37 7.09
C PHE A 42 -6.91 -6.78 6.67
N ASP A 43 -7.81 -5.80 6.62
CA ASP A 43 -9.15 -6.03 6.10
C ASP A 43 -9.14 -6.31 4.60
N CYS A 44 -9.95 -7.28 4.17
CA CYS A 44 -10.02 -7.77 2.79
C CYS A 44 -10.96 -6.92 1.92
N THR A 45 -10.75 -5.61 1.89
CA THR A 45 -11.65 -4.64 1.22
C THR A 45 -11.41 -4.48 -0.29
N ALA A 46 -10.33 -5.03 -0.83
CA ALA A 46 -9.98 -5.04 -2.25
C ALA A 46 -9.14 -6.27 -2.59
N ALA A 47 -9.10 -6.64 -3.87
CA ALA A 47 -8.35 -7.81 -4.37
C ALA A 47 -6.82 -7.63 -4.33
N SER A 48 -6.31 -6.48 -3.93
CA SER A 48 -4.89 -6.22 -3.70
C SER A 48 -4.71 -5.20 -2.59
N LEU A 49 -3.47 -5.08 -2.09
CA LEU A 49 -3.03 -3.98 -1.26
C LEU A 49 -2.43 -2.88 -2.14
N HIS A 50 -2.42 -1.65 -1.65
CA HIS A 50 -1.83 -0.51 -2.35
C HIS A 50 -0.59 0.01 -1.61
N VAL A 51 0.13 0.95 -2.21
CA VAL A 51 1.38 1.53 -1.66
C VAL A 51 1.23 2.02 -0.21
N GLY A 52 0.06 2.53 0.20
CA GLY A 52 -0.19 2.90 1.59
C GLY A 52 -0.11 1.74 2.58
N SER A 53 -0.26 0.51 2.11
CA SER A 53 -0.12 -0.70 2.93
C SER A 53 1.33 -1.21 3.02
N LEU A 54 2.26 -0.63 2.24
CA LEU A 54 3.67 -1.08 2.27
C LEU A 54 4.33 -0.87 3.63
N LEU A 55 3.98 0.21 4.33
CA LEU A 55 4.58 0.48 5.63
C LEU A 55 4.35 -0.66 6.63
N PRO A 56 3.10 -1.08 6.91
CA PRO A 56 2.85 -2.23 7.77
C PRO A 56 3.42 -3.55 7.20
N ILE A 57 3.43 -3.74 5.88
CA ILE A 57 4.07 -4.91 5.26
C ILE A 57 5.57 -4.92 5.58
N MET A 58 6.26 -3.80 5.44
CA MET A 58 7.69 -3.68 5.73
C MET A 58 8.00 -3.87 7.22
N MET A 59 7.10 -3.53 8.13
CA MET A 59 7.26 -3.85 9.56
C MET A 59 7.26 -5.36 9.79
N LEU A 60 6.36 -6.11 9.15
CA LEU A 60 6.35 -7.60 9.19
C LEU A 60 7.58 -8.18 8.50
N TYR A 61 8.02 -7.59 7.39
CA TYR A 61 9.25 -7.98 6.70
C TYR A 61 10.47 -7.86 7.64
N TRP A 62 10.68 -6.70 8.26
CA TRP A 62 11.81 -6.51 9.18
C TRP A 62 11.72 -7.38 10.43
N LEU A 63 10.51 -7.65 10.94
CA LEU A 63 10.30 -8.61 12.02
C LEU A 63 10.84 -9.99 11.63
N GLN A 64 10.55 -10.45 10.39
CA GLN A 64 11.05 -11.73 9.91
C GLN A 64 12.56 -11.71 9.67
N GLN A 65 13.11 -10.66 9.07
CA GLN A 65 14.54 -10.55 8.78
C GLN A 65 15.40 -10.52 10.05
N THR A 66 14.84 -10.10 11.17
CA THR A 66 15.51 -10.08 12.49
C THR A 66 15.24 -11.34 13.34
N GLY A 67 14.73 -12.42 12.71
CA GLY A 67 14.59 -13.74 13.35
C GLY A 67 13.32 -13.93 14.18
N HIS A 68 12.37 -13.03 14.08
CA HIS A 68 11.08 -13.12 14.78
C HIS A 68 9.98 -13.71 13.88
N LYS A 69 8.83 -14.03 14.46
CA LYS A 69 7.71 -14.70 13.77
C LYS A 69 6.60 -13.70 13.41
N PRO A 70 6.45 -13.30 12.14
CA PRO A 70 5.35 -12.43 11.71
C PRO A 70 4.06 -13.22 11.47
N ILE A 71 2.93 -12.64 11.85
CA ILE A 71 1.59 -13.07 11.46
C ILE A 71 0.94 -11.98 10.62
N ALA A 72 0.60 -12.29 9.37
CA ALA A 72 -0.30 -11.48 8.57
C ALA A 72 -1.74 -11.95 8.86
N LEU A 73 -2.50 -11.16 9.64
CA LEU A 73 -3.87 -11.49 9.98
C LEU A 73 -4.82 -10.95 8.92
N MET A 74 -5.48 -11.85 8.21
CA MET A 74 -6.54 -11.50 7.27
C MET A 74 -7.85 -11.24 8.00
N GLY A 75 -8.43 -10.09 7.76
CA GLY A 75 -9.68 -9.64 8.37
C GLY A 75 -10.92 -10.23 7.68
N GLY A 76 -10.97 -11.54 7.39
CA GLY A 76 -12.15 -12.15 6.75
C GLY A 76 -13.45 -11.98 7.55
N GLY A 77 -13.36 -11.99 8.88
CA GLY A 77 -14.48 -11.69 9.78
C GLY A 77 -14.71 -10.19 9.95
N THR A 78 -13.64 -9.42 10.24
CA THR A 78 -13.74 -7.97 10.50
C THR A 78 -14.09 -7.15 9.27
N THR A 79 -13.77 -7.60 8.06
CA THR A 79 -14.19 -6.94 6.80
C THR A 79 -15.71 -6.83 6.67
N ARG A 80 -16.46 -7.77 7.27
CA ARG A 80 -17.94 -7.73 7.29
C ARG A 80 -18.50 -6.63 8.19
N VAL A 81 -17.66 -6.10 9.08
CA VAL A 81 -18.02 -5.06 10.05
C VAL A 81 -17.54 -3.69 9.57
N GLY A 82 -16.27 -3.57 9.23
CA GLY A 82 -15.62 -2.37 8.72
C GLY A 82 -15.01 -1.50 9.84
N ASP A 83 -13.69 -1.26 9.73
CA ASP A 83 -12.95 -0.41 10.65
C ASP A 83 -13.34 1.08 10.46
N PRO A 84 -13.85 1.77 11.50
CA PRO A 84 -14.16 3.19 11.44
C PRO A 84 -12.91 4.09 11.47
N SER A 85 -11.73 3.57 11.82
CA SER A 85 -10.50 4.35 12.01
C SER A 85 -10.08 5.07 10.73
N GLY A 86 -9.83 6.38 10.85
CA GLY A 86 -9.32 7.21 9.74
C GLY A 86 -10.29 7.39 8.55
N LYS A 87 -11.60 7.16 8.75
CA LYS A 87 -12.63 7.31 7.71
C LYS A 87 -13.82 8.13 8.20
N ASP A 88 -14.37 8.89 7.27
CA ASP A 88 -15.52 9.76 7.51
C ASP A 88 -16.86 9.13 7.09
N GLU A 89 -16.84 8.01 6.35
CA GLU A 89 -18.02 7.32 5.80
C GLU A 89 -18.02 5.84 6.17
N SER A 90 -19.22 5.28 6.32
CA SER A 90 -19.43 3.84 6.52
C SER A 90 -18.91 3.02 5.34
N ARG A 91 -18.33 1.87 5.61
CA ARG A 91 -17.79 0.99 4.57
C ARG A 91 -18.92 0.25 3.83
N ARG A 92 -18.71 0.05 2.52
CA ARG A 92 -19.57 -0.84 1.74
C ARG A 92 -19.47 -2.26 2.30
N ILE A 93 -20.62 -2.88 2.54
CA ILE A 93 -20.70 -4.29 2.93
C ILE A 93 -20.38 -5.15 1.70
N LEU A 94 -19.40 -6.04 1.84
CA LEU A 94 -18.98 -6.99 0.81
C LEU A 94 -19.66 -8.34 1.03
N THR A 95 -19.86 -9.10 -0.08
CA THR A 95 -20.31 -10.51 0.01
C THR A 95 -19.15 -11.42 0.44
N ASP A 96 -19.48 -12.62 0.91
CA ASP A 96 -18.48 -13.60 1.32
C ASP A 96 -17.57 -13.99 0.16
N GLU A 97 -18.13 -14.15 -1.05
CA GLU A 97 -17.38 -14.46 -2.26
C GLU A 97 -16.40 -13.34 -2.62
N GLN A 98 -16.78 -12.09 -2.46
CA GLN A 98 -15.90 -10.93 -2.67
C GLN A 98 -14.75 -10.91 -1.66
N ILE A 99 -15.04 -11.24 -0.39
CA ILE A 99 -14.04 -11.30 0.68
C ILE A 99 -13.01 -12.41 0.37
N GLU A 100 -13.45 -13.61 -0.05
CA GLU A 100 -12.56 -14.72 -0.41
C GLU A 100 -11.69 -14.42 -1.64
N GLN A 101 -12.27 -13.77 -2.66
CA GLN A 101 -11.50 -13.31 -3.82
C GLN A 101 -10.42 -12.30 -3.41
N ASN A 102 -10.79 -11.31 -2.57
CA ASN A 102 -9.86 -10.31 -2.07
C ASN A 102 -8.75 -10.94 -1.21
N LEU A 103 -9.10 -11.90 -0.36
CA LEU A 103 -8.17 -12.63 0.48
C LEU A 103 -7.11 -13.36 -0.35
N THR A 104 -7.53 -13.98 -1.45
CA THR A 104 -6.61 -14.66 -2.38
C THR A 104 -5.60 -13.69 -3.00
N GLY A 105 -6.06 -12.54 -3.45
CA GLY A 105 -5.18 -11.50 -4.02
C GLY A 105 -4.23 -10.90 -2.99
N ILE A 106 -4.69 -10.63 -1.78
CA ILE A 106 -3.85 -10.12 -0.67
C ILE A 106 -2.78 -11.15 -0.29
N ARG A 107 -3.13 -12.44 -0.25
CA ARG A 107 -2.17 -13.53 0.00
C ARG A 107 -1.03 -13.53 -1.02
N ALA A 108 -1.34 -13.33 -2.30
CA ALA A 108 -0.34 -13.23 -3.36
C ALA A 108 0.62 -12.03 -3.15
N VAL A 109 0.11 -10.89 -2.64
CA VAL A 109 0.96 -9.74 -2.30
C VAL A 109 1.91 -10.10 -1.16
N PHE A 110 1.43 -10.67 -0.05
CA PHE A 110 2.28 -11.02 1.08
C PHE A 110 3.38 -12.03 0.75
N SER A 111 3.12 -12.97 -0.15
CA SER A 111 4.11 -13.97 -0.59
C SER A 111 5.33 -13.36 -1.28
N LYS A 112 5.26 -12.09 -1.70
CA LYS A 112 6.41 -11.34 -2.26
C LYS A 112 7.37 -10.82 -1.17
N PHE A 113 6.87 -10.65 0.06
CA PHE A 113 7.59 -10.01 1.16
C PHE A 113 7.97 -10.97 2.29
N LEU A 114 7.12 -11.95 2.54
CA LEU A 114 7.26 -12.87 3.67
C LEU A 114 7.45 -14.31 3.18
N LYS A 115 8.37 -15.03 3.85
CA LYS A 115 8.51 -16.48 3.67
C LYS A 115 7.61 -17.17 4.67
N PHE A 116 6.52 -17.75 4.19
CA PHE A 116 5.58 -18.51 4.99
C PHE A 116 6.08 -19.91 5.33
N GLU A 117 5.53 -20.54 6.37
CA GLU A 117 5.88 -21.91 6.80
C GLU A 117 5.79 -22.91 5.65
N SER A 118 4.76 -22.80 4.80
CA SER A 118 4.59 -23.62 3.60
C SER A 118 5.73 -23.51 2.57
N ALA A 119 6.53 -22.45 2.64
CA ALA A 119 7.69 -22.20 1.78
C ALA A 119 9.02 -22.24 2.54
N GLY A 120 9.05 -22.96 3.69
CA GLY A 120 10.25 -23.12 4.52
C GLY A 120 10.64 -21.87 5.34
N GLY A 121 9.73 -20.91 5.50
CA GLY A 121 9.89 -19.75 6.38
C GLY A 121 9.23 -19.96 7.75
N ASN A 122 9.01 -18.85 8.47
CA ASN A 122 8.33 -18.85 9.77
C ASN A 122 7.12 -17.92 9.84
N ALA A 123 6.77 -17.22 8.76
CA ALA A 123 5.59 -16.37 8.72
C ALA A 123 4.31 -17.21 8.73
N VAL A 124 3.29 -16.71 9.38
CA VAL A 124 1.95 -17.30 9.43
C VAL A 124 0.96 -16.36 8.75
N MET A 125 0.05 -16.94 7.96
CA MET A 125 -1.15 -16.23 7.50
C MET A 125 -2.34 -16.81 8.24
N ALA A 126 -3.01 -15.99 9.05
CA ALA A 126 -4.21 -16.35 9.78
C ALA A 126 -5.42 -15.59 9.23
N ASN A 127 -6.62 -16.16 9.40
CA ASN A 127 -7.87 -15.49 9.05
C ASN A 127 -8.75 -15.38 10.30
N ASN A 128 -9.14 -14.17 10.70
CA ASN A 128 -9.95 -14.00 11.90
C ASN A 128 -11.40 -14.54 11.75
N ALA A 129 -11.85 -14.82 10.53
CA ALA A 129 -13.10 -15.54 10.31
C ALA A 129 -13.11 -16.94 10.97
N ASP A 130 -11.92 -17.57 11.14
CA ASP A 130 -11.79 -18.91 11.72
C ASP A 130 -12.28 -19.00 13.17
N TRP A 131 -12.26 -17.88 13.88
CA TRP A 131 -12.76 -17.78 15.26
C TRP A 131 -13.94 -16.83 15.40
N LEU A 132 -13.96 -15.67 14.73
CA LEU A 132 -15.05 -14.70 14.89
C LEU A 132 -16.40 -15.24 14.42
N ASN A 133 -16.42 -16.03 13.33
CA ASN A 133 -17.65 -16.63 12.80
C ASN A 133 -18.27 -17.71 13.74
N LYS A 134 -17.52 -18.18 14.72
CA LYS A 134 -17.97 -19.21 15.69
C LYS A 134 -18.45 -18.61 16.99
N LEU A 135 -18.33 -17.30 17.18
CA LEU A 135 -18.72 -16.63 18.41
C LEU A 135 -20.24 -16.53 18.53
N ASN A 136 -20.77 -16.92 19.68
CA ASN A 136 -22.16 -16.65 20.03
C ASN A 136 -22.28 -15.23 20.59
N TYR A 137 -23.26 -14.47 20.11
CA TYR A 137 -23.41 -13.06 20.49
C TYR A 137 -23.58 -12.83 21.98
N ILE A 138 -24.40 -13.66 22.66
CA ILE A 138 -24.62 -13.53 24.09
C ILE A 138 -23.38 -13.87 24.90
N ASP A 139 -22.66 -14.90 24.49
CA ASP A 139 -21.40 -15.29 25.13
C ASP A 139 -20.33 -14.20 24.95
N VAL A 140 -20.24 -13.59 23.78
CA VAL A 140 -19.34 -12.44 23.55
C VAL A 140 -19.68 -11.27 24.45
N LEU A 141 -20.95 -10.91 24.60
CA LEU A 141 -21.35 -9.82 25.48
C LEU A 141 -20.99 -10.12 26.93
N ARG A 142 -21.22 -11.36 27.39
CA ARG A 142 -20.94 -11.79 28.76
C ARG A 142 -19.47 -11.91 29.06
N ASP A 143 -18.69 -12.56 28.17
CA ASP A 143 -17.32 -12.98 28.46
C ASP A 143 -16.28 -11.98 27.96
N VAL A 144 -16.58 -11.25 26.90
CA VAL A 144 -15.70 -10.23 26.30
C VAL A 144 -16.22 -8.82 26.60
N GLY A 145 -17.48 -8.54 26.28
CA GLY A 145 -18.09 -7.20 26.38
C GLY A 145 -18.03 -6.61 27.81
N ARG A 146 -18.16 -7.45 28.83
CA ARG A 146 -18.02 -7.03 30.26
C ARG A 146 -16.68 -6.35 30.57
N HIS A 147 -15.66 -6.53 29.76
CA HIS A 147 -14.34 -5.94 29.94
C HIS A 147 -14.18 -4.58 29.28
N PHE A 148 -15.15 -4.15 28.48
CA PHE A 148 -15.15 -2.86 27.80
C PHE A 148 -16.03 -1.83 28.53
N SER A 149 -15.50 -0.63 28.71
CA SER A 149 -16.26 0.52 29.22
C SER A 149 -16.69 1.39 28.04
N VAL A 150 -18.01 1.59 27.87
CA VAL A 150 -18.55 2.43 26.80
C VAL A 150 -17.96 3.84 26.87
N ASN A 151 -17.82 4.43 28.06
CA ASN A 151 -17.24 5.77 28.21
C ASN A 151 -15.81 5.83 27.69
N ARG A 152 -15.01 4.78 27.89
CA ARG A 152 -13.64 4.69 27.36
C ARG A 152 -13.65 4.49 25.85
N MET A 153 -14.54 3.66 25.33
CA MET A 153 -14.70 3.44 23.89
C MET A 153 -15.08 4.73 23.17
N LEU A 154 -15.96 5.55 23.74
CA LEU A 154 -16.35 6.86 23.19
C LEU A 154 -15.21 7.88 23.20
N ALA A 155 -14.20 7.70 24.05
CA ALA A 155 -13.06 8.61 24.17
C ALA A 155 -11.92 8.31 23.16
N PHE A 156 -11.97 7.19 22.44
CA PHE A 156 -10.96 6.90 21.40
C PHE A 156 -11.07 7.86 20.23
N ASP A 157 -9.94 8.30 19.70
CA ASP A 157 -9.88 9.33 18.66
C ASP A 157 -10.74 9.00 17.43
N SER A 158 -10.74 7.72 17.00
CA SER A 158 -11.54 7.25 15.86
C SER A 158 -13.07 7.44 16.07
N VAL A 159 -13.53 7.21 17.29
CA VAL A 159 -14.95 7.39 17.68
C VAL A 159 -15.23 8.85 17.94
N LYS A 160 -14.41 9.50 18.77
CA LYS A 160 -14.59 10.90 19.18
C LYS A 160 -14.65 11.85 17.99
N MET A 161 -13.73 11.71 17.01
CA MET A 161 -13.76 12.53 15.80
C MET A 161 -15.07 12.43 15.00
N ARG A 162 -15.67 11.23 14.93
CA ARG A 162 -16.97 11.01 14.28
C ARG A 162 -18.10 11.70 15.04
N LEU A 163 -18.10 11.54 16.37
CA LEU A 163 -19.10 12.19 17.24
C LEU A 163 -18.99 13.72 17.22
N ASP A 164 -17.78 14.27 17.33
CA ASP A 164 -17.53 15.70 17.32
C ASP A 164 -17.94 16.35 15.97
N ARG A 165 -17.81 15.60 14.88
CA ARG A 165 -18.26 16.02 13.53
C ARG A 165 -19.72 15.73 13.24
N GLN A 166 -20.46 15.16 14.20
CA GLN A 166 -21.84 14.72 14.03
C GLN A 166 -22.04 13.76 12.85
N GLN A 167 -21.04 12.94 12.57
CA GLN A 167 -21.08 11.90 11.56
C GLN A 167 -21.65 10.61 12.14
N GLU A 168 -22.45 9.91 11.35
CA GLU A 168 -23.03 8.63 11.74
C GLU A 168 -21.93 7.60 12.06
N LEU A 169 -22.07 6.94 13.21
CA LEU A 169 -21.29 5.79 13.64
C LEU A 169 -22.27 4.66 13.98
N SER A 170 -22.33 3.63 13.14
CA SER A 170 -23.21 2.51 13.36
C SER A 170 -22.77 1.68 14.57
N PHE A 171 -23.74 0.98 15.20
CA PHE A 171 -23.41 0.02 16.26
C PHE A 171 -22.47 -1.08 15.76
N LEU A 172 -22.58 -1.46 14.49
CA LEU A 172 -21.70 -2.42 13.83
C LEU A 172 -20.24 -1.92 13.87
N GLU A 173 -19.97 -0.73 13.33
CA GLU A 173 -18.63 -0.13 13.32
C GLU A 173 -18.08 0.11 14.73
N PHE A 174 -18.94 0.51 15.68
CA PHE A 174 -18.56 0.71 17.07
C PHE A 174 -18.03 -0.57 17.74
N ASN A 175 -18.53 -1.74 17.34
CA ASN A 175 -18.06 -3.02 17.84
C ASN A 175 -16.73 -3.49 17.22
N TYR A 176 -16.24 -2.85 16.16
CA TYR A 176 -15.00 -3.26 15.51
C TYR A 176 -13.83 -3.36 16.49
N MET A 177 -13.66 -2.38 17.38
CA MET A 177 -12.59 -2.39 18.39
C MET A 177 -12.64 -3.60 19.33
N VAL A 178 -13.84 -4.12 19.61
CA VAL A 178 -14.02 -5.32 20.46
C VAL A 178 -13.54 -6.56 19.71
N LEU A 179 -13.86 -6.67 18.42
CA LEU A 179 -13.44 -7.80 17.57
C LEU A 179 -11.92 -7.81 17.37
N GLN A 180 -11.32 -6.65 17.08
CA GLN A 180 -9.85 -6.54 16.94
C GLN A 180 -9.13 -6.84 18.27
N ALA A 181 -9.68 -6.41 19.39
CA ALA A 181 -9.11 -6.75 20.70
C ALA A 181 -9.19 -8.26 20.98
N TYR A 182 -10.30 -8.91 20.57
CA TYR A 182 -10.46 -10.36 20.69
C TYR A 182 -9.48 -11.12 19.77
N ASP A 183 -9.21 -10.62 18.55
CA ASP A 183 -8.20 -11.18 17.68
C ASP A 183 -6.83 -11.28 18.36
N PHE A 184 -6.43 -10.26 19.11
CA PHE A 184 -5.15 -10.29 19.83
C PHE A 184 -5.13 -11.38 20.90
N VAL A 185 -6.22 -11.56 21.64
CA VAL A 185 -6.34 -12.65 22.65
C VAL A 185 -6.27 -14.02 21.97
N GLU A 186 -6.98 -14.21 20.86
CA GLU A 186 -6.96 -15.49 20.13
C GLU A 186 -5.58 -15.79 19.53
N LEU A 187 -4.92 -14.79 18.95
CA LEU A 187 -3.55 -14.96 18.42
C LEU A 187 -2.53 -15.23 19.54
N ASN A 188 -2.69 -14.62 20.71
CA ASN A 188 -1.87 -14.94 21.87
C ASN A 188 -2.04 -16.40 22.28
N LYS A 189 -3.27 -16.88 22.41
CA LYS A 189 -3.57 -18.27 22.80
C LYS A 189 -3.08 -19.28 21.76
N ARG A 190 -3.28 -19.01 20.47
CA ARG A 190 -2.99 -19.97 19.37
C ARG A 190 -1.53 -19.98 18.96
N ASN A 191 -0.90 -18.80 18.94
CA ASN A 191 0.40 -18.60 18.31
C ASN A 191 1.45 -18.00 19.27
N GLY A 192 1.13 -17.77 20.53
CA GLY A 192 2.02 -17.08 21.46
C GLY A 192 2.32 -15.64 21.04
N CYS A 193 1.41 -15.01 20.27
CA CYS A 193 1.59 -13.64 19.80
C CYS A 193 1.56 -12.67 20.97
N ILE A 194 2.59 -11.84 21.11
CA ILE A 194 2.72 -10.87 22.21
C ILE A 194 2.73 -9.42 21.75
N LEU A 195 2.86 -9.14 20.47
CA LEU A 195 2.95 -7.79 19.92
C LEU A 195 1.93 -7.59 18.81
N GLN A 196 1.10 -6.56 18.93
CA GLN A 196 0.31 -6.03 17.81
C GLN A 196 0.97 -4.77 17.28
N MET A 197 1.10 -4.70 15.95
CA MET A 197 1.62 -3.53 15.25
C MET A 197 0.53 -2.94 14.33
N GLY A 198 0.65 -1.65 13.99
CA GLY A 198 -0.27 -0.96 13.10
C GLY A 198 0.10 0.48 12.83
N GLY A 199 -0.74 1.23 12.14
CA GLY A 199 -0.63 2.69 12.03
C GLY A 199 -1.00 3.39 13.34
N SER A 200 -0.61 4.67 13.49
CA SER A 200 -0.93 5.44 14.71
C SER A 200 -2.42 5.62 14.95
N ASP A 201 -3.24 5.55 13.89
CA ASP A 201 -4.70 5.56 13.96
C ASP A 201 -5.29 4.30 14.63
N GLN A 202 -4.50 3.21 14.73
CA GLN A 202 -4.89 1.95 15.35
C GLN A 202 -4.58 1.88 16.85
N TRP A 203 -3.94 2.89 17.44
CA TRP A 203 -3.49 2.85 18.83
C TRP A 203 -4.61 2.49 19.81
N GLY A 204 -5.78 3.10 19.69
CA GLY A 204 -6.95 2.82 20.54
C GLY A 204 -7.41 1.37 20.47
N ASN A 205 -7.49 0.81 19.26
CA ASN A 205 -7.86 -0.58 19.06
C ASN A 205 -6.80 -1.54 19.66
N ILE A 206 -5.51 -1.25 19.44
CA ILE A 206 -4.41 -2.10 19.93
C ILE A 206 -4.35 -2.13 21.46
N VAL A 207 -4.46 -0.98 22.13
CA VAL A 207 -4.44 -0.94 23.62
C VAL A 207 -5.66 -1.60 24.24
N SER A 208 -6.80 -1.62 23.52
CA SER A 208 -7.97 -2.39 23.93
C SER A 208 -7.69 -3.89 23.95
N GLY A 209 -6.91 -4.38 22.97
CA GLY A 209 -6.42 -5.75 22.92
C GLY A 209 -5.47 -6.10 24.06
N ILE A 210 -4.55 -5.19 24.42
CA ILE A 210 -3.67 -5.35 25.59
C ILE A 210 -4.49 -5.47 26.87
N ASP A 211 -5.44 -4.57 27.08
CA ASP A 211 -6.31 -4.61 28.28
C ASP A 211 -7.14 -5.90 28.35
N LEU A 212 -7.70 -6.33 27.22
CA LEU A 212 -8.48 -7.55 27.13
C LEU A 212 -7.62 -8.78 27.43
N GLY A 213 -6.42 -8.87 26.82
CA GLY A 213 -5.48 -9.96 27.04
C GLY A 213 -5.04 -10.08 28.49
N ARG A 214 -4.78 -8.96 29.16
CA ARG A 214 -4.49 -8.94 30.60
C ARG A 214 -5.65 -9.46 31.42
N ARG A 215 -6.89 -9.08 31.11
CA ARG A 215 -8.10 -9.45 31.89
C ARG A 215 -8.55 -10.89 31.63
N MET A 216 -8.46 -11.36 30.40
CA MET A 216 -8.95 -12.69 30.01
C MET A 216 -7.90 -13.79 30.10
N ALA A 217 -6.63 -13.47 29.86
CA ALA A 217 -5.55 -14.47 29.75
C ALA A 217 -4.37 -14.20 30.69
N ASN A 218 -4.41 -13.15 31.52
CA ASN A 218 -3.28 -12.67 32.33
C ASN A 218 -1.99 -12.55 31.49
N ALA A 219 -2.13 -12.17 30.21
CA ALA A 219 -1.04 -12.06 29.26
C ALA A 219 -0.41 -10.66 29.29
N GLN A 220 0.92 -10.60 29.23
CA GLN A 220 1.65 -9.36 28.95
C GLN A 220 1.75 -9.18 27.46
N LEU A 221 1.03 -8.21 26.92
CA LEU A 221 0.95 -7.89 25.51
C LEU A 221 1.46 -6.48 25.25
N PHE A 222 1.96 -6.24 24.03
CA PHE A 222 2.61 -5.01 23.63
C PHE A 222 1.97 -4.39 22.38
N ALA A 223 2.09 -3.08 22.25
CA ALA A 223 1.71 -2.30 21.09
C ALA A 223 2.93 -1.58 20.49
N LEU A 224 3.01 -1.54 19.16
CA LEU A 224 3.92 -0.69 18.42
C LEU A 224 3.19 -0.09 17.22
N THR A 225 3.20 1.23 17.11
CA THR A 225 2.58 1.90 15.96
C THR A 225 3.59 2.66 15.13
N SER A 226 3.31 2.72 13.83
CA SER A 226 4.04 3.55 12.88
C SER A 226 3.33 4.87 12.63
N PRO A 227 4.07 5.92 12.19
CA PRO A 227 3.43 7.16 11.76
C PRO A 227 2.53 6.92 10.54
N LEU A 228 1.45 7.69 10.43
CA LEU A 228 0.68 7.74 9.18
C LEU A 228 1.51 8.43 8.10
N ILE A 229 1.57 7.83 6.92
CA ILE A 229 2.39 8.38 5.84
C ILE A 229 1.58 9.34 4.98
N THR A 230 2.03 10.58 4.99
CA THR A 230 1.65 11.63 4.05
C THR A 230 2.86 12.03 3.23
N THR A 231 2.64 12.59 2.05
CA THR A 231 3.69 13.28 1.30
C THR A 231 4.08 14.58 2.00
N SER A 232 5.19 15.19 1.61
CA SER A 232 5.62 16.51 2.12
C SER A 232 4.60 17.60 1.82
N SER A 233 3.77 17.47 0.78
CA SER A 233 2.64 18.35 0.47
C SER A 233 1.37 18.05 1.31
N GLY A 234 1.39 17.04 2.21
CA GLY A 234 0.27 16.67 3.08
C GLY A 234 -0.75 15.71 2.46
N ALA A 235 -0.54 15.26 1.23
CA ALA A 235 -1.44 14.28 0.60
C ALA A 235 -1.26 12.88 1.21
N LYS A 236 -2.36 12.12 1.33
CA LYS A 236 -2.28 10.71 1.77
C LYS A 236 -1.55 9.88 0.73
N MET A 237 -0.55 9.12 1.17
CA MET A 237 0.22 8.23 0.29
C MET A 237 -0.64 7.12 -0.34
N GLY A 238 -0.33 6.78 -1.59
CA GLY A 238 -0.98 5.67 -2.30
C GLY A 238 -2.28 6.00 -3.01
N LYS A 239 -2.74 7.26 -2.97
CA LYS A 239 -3.84 7.75 -3.79
C LYS A 239 -3.34 8.83 -4.74
N THR A 240 -3.59 8.66 -6.02
CA THR A 240 -3.32 9.65 -7.08
C THR A 240 -4.64 10.11 -7.68
N ALA A 241 -4.59 11.12 -8.55
CA ALA A 241 -5.77 11.52 -9.33
C ALA A 241 -6.36 10.37 -10.19
N ALA A 242 -5.53 9.36 -10.51
CA ALA A 242 -5.92 8.15 -11.25
C ALA A 242 -6.40 7.00 -10.34
N GLY A 243 -6.45 7.19 -9.03
CA GLY A 243 -6.85 6.16 -8.06
C GLY A 243 -5.71 5.63 -7.19
N ALA A 244 -5.92 4.45 -6.60
CA ALA A 244 -4.93 3.81 -5.76
C ALA A 244 -3.77 3.21 -6.57
N VAL A 245 -2.54 3.30 -6.05
CA VAL A 245 -1.36 2.65 -6.62
C VAL A 245 -1.24 1.25 -6.04
N TRP A 246 -1.71 0.26 -6.81
CA TRP A 246 -1.81 -1.13 -6.39
C TRP A 246 -0.47 -1.88 -6.46
N LEU A 247 -0.30 -2.89 -5.60
CA LEU A 247 0.87 -3.78 -5.57
C LEU A 247 0.72 -4.99 -6.52
N ASP A 248 -0.43 -5.12 -7.16
CA ASP A 248 -0.71 -6.13 -8.17
C ASP A 248 -0.40 -5.59 -9.57
N ALA A 249 0.45 -6.30 -10.32
CA ALA A 249 0.88 -5.94 -11.67
C ALA A 249 -0.28 -5.92 -12.69
N ASN A 250 -1.37 -6.64 -12.42
CA ASN A 250 -2.58 -6.63 -13.27
C ASN A 250 -3.39 -5.34 -13.13
N GLN A 251 -3.23 -4.62 -12.01
CA GLN A 251 -3.95 -3.37 -11.74
C GLN A 251 -3.09 -2.13 -12.00
N VAL A 252 -1.78 -2.21 -11.72
CA VAL A 252 -0.81 -1.15 -12.02
C VAL A 252 0.45 -1.82 -12.57
N SER A 253 0.82 -1.47 -13.80
CA SER A 253 2.00 -2.05 -14.44
C SER A 253 3.27 -1.78 -13.61
N PRO A 254 4.30 -2.66 -13.66
CA PRO A 254 5.58 -2.40 -12.99
C PRO A 254 6.21 -1.07 -13.42
N TYR A 255 6.01 -0.66 -14.67
CA TYR A 255 6.49 0.64 -15.17
C TYR A 255 5.77 1.82 -14.52
N ASP A 256 4.42 1.80 -14.43
CA ASP A 256 3.65 2.87 -13.78
C ASP A 256 3.93 2.91 -12.28
N TYR A 257 4.11 1.75 -11.65
CA TYR A 257 4.53 1.63 -10.27
C TYR A 257 5.93 2.23 -10.04
N TRP A 258 6.89 1.98 -10.93
CA TRP A 258 8.22 2.58 -10.93
C TRP A 258 8.13 4.10 -11.12
N GLN A 259 7.31 4.57 -12.06
CA GLN A 259 7.08 6.01 -12.31
C GLN A 259 6.46 6.71 -11.10
N TYR A 260 5.57 6.05 -10.36
CA TYR A 260 5.04 6.61 -9.12
C TYR A 260 6.16 6.97 -8.14
N TRP A 261 7.09 6.06 -7.88
CA TRP A 261 8.24 6.29 -7.00
C TRP A 261 9.24 7.28 -7.57
N ARG A 262 9.50 7.23 -8.88
CA ARG A 262 10.38 8.17 -9.57
C ARG A 262 9.90 9.63 -9.44
N ASN A 263 8.60 9.83 -9.29
CA ASN A 263 7.95 11.13 -9.13
C ASN A 263 7.77 11.56 -7.66
N THR A 264 8.44 10.90 -6.72
CA THR A 264 8.46 11.29 -5.30
C THR A 264 8.93 12.75 -5.15
N GLU A 265 8.28 13.50 -4.26
CA GLU A 265 8.68 14.87 -3.92
C GLU A 265 10.07 14.87 -3.29
N ASP A 266 10.86 15.92 -3.55
CA ASP A 266 12.26 15.98 -3.13
C ASP A 266 12.43 15.79 -1.62
N GLY A 267 11.56 16.41 -0.81
CA GLY A 267 11.56 16.31 0.64
C GLY A 267 11.24 14.92 1.20
N ASP A 268 10.66 14.04 0.40
CA ASP A 268 10.27 12.68 0.81
C ASP A 268 11.31 11.61 0.47
N VAL A 269 12.26 11.90 -0.43
CA VAL A 269 13.15 10.89 -0.99
C VAL A 269 13.94 10.14 0.09
N ALA A 270 14.61 10.85 0.97
CA ALA A 270 15.42 10.23 2.04
C ALA A 270 14.57 9.40 3.02
N ARG A 271 13.37 9.88 3.35
CA ARG A 271 12.41 9.16 4.19
C ARG A 271 11.90 7.90 3.52
N PHE A 272 11.52 7.97 2.25
CA PHE A 272 10.99 6.83 1.51
C PHE A 272 12.05 5.79 1.20
N LEU A 273 13.31 6.18 0.97
CA LEU A 273 14.43 5.24 0.91
C LEU A 273 14.56 4.40 2.19
N LYS A 274 14.39 5.02 3.37
CA LYS A 274 14.41 4.30 4.65
C LYS A 274 13.26 3.32 4.80
N LEU A 275 12.04 3.74 4.44
CA LEU A 275 10.82 3.00 4.71
C LEU A 275 10.51 1.92 3.66
N PHE A 276 10.84 2.16 2.40
CA PHE A 276 10.36 1.35 1.27
C PHE A 276 11.47 0.70 0.45
N THR A 277 12.68 0.66 1.00
CA THR A 277 13.79 -0.13 0.43
C THR A 277 14.48 -0.96 1.51
N ILE A 278 15.26 -1.94 1.07
CA ILE A 278 16.10 -2.76 1.94
C ILE A 278 17.59 -2.34 1.86
N LEU A 279 17.87 -1.20 1.26
CA LEU A 279 19.24 -0.67 1.14
C LEU A 279 19.90 -0.50 2.52
N PRO A 280 21.23 -0.67 2.61
CA PRO A 280 21.97 -0.33 3.82
C PRO A 280 21.81 1.14 4.21
N LEU A 281 21.70 1.43 5.50
CA LEU A 281 21.48 2.79 6.01
C LEU A 281 22.59 3.78 5.58
N GLY A 282 23.83 3.31 5.44
CA GLY A 282 24.93 4.13 4.93
C GLY A 282 24.69 4.59 3.48
N GLU A 283 24.18 3.70 2.63
CA GLU A 283 23.82 4.05 1.24
C GLU A 283 22.62 4.98 1.19
N ILE A 284 21.63 4.76 2.05
CA ILE A 284 20.47 5.66 2.18
C ILE A 284 20.92 7.06 2.62
N ALA A 285 21.89 7.15 3.55
CA ALA A 285 22.45 8.43 4.00
C ALA A 285 23.18 9.14 2.85
N ARG A 286 23.98 8.42 2.05
CA ARG A 286 24.65 8.95 0.87
C ARG A 286 23.66 9.52 -0.15
N LEU A 287 22.64 8.72 -0.50
CA LEU A 287 21.60 9.11 -1.46
C LEU A 287 20.74 10.27 -0.93
N GLY A 288 20.43 10.28 0.35
CA GLY A 288 19.64 11.33 1.00
C GLY A 288 20.35 12.68 1.15
N ALA A 289 21.67 12.70 0.98
CA ALA A 289 22.48 13.92 0.98
C ALA A 289 22.56 14.60 -0.39
N LEU A 290 22.15 13.93 -1.46
CA LEU A 290 22.15 14.49 -2.82
C LEU A 290 21.15 15.64 -2.95
N GLN A 291 21.49 16.65 -3.72
CA GLN A 291 20.68 17.86 -3.92
C GLN A 291 20.58 18.24 -5.41
N GLY A 292 19.60 19.07 -5.73
CA GLY A 292 19.42 19.60 -7.09
C GLY A 292 19.27 18.48 -8.12
N ALA A 293 20.07 18.54 -9.19
CA ALA A 293 20.01 17.56 -10.28
C ALA A 293 20.41 16.13 -9.84
N GLU A 294 21.34 16.01 -8.88
CA GLU A 294 21.82 14.71 -8.38
C GLU A 294 20.74 13.95 -7.59
N LEU A 295 19.77 14.65 -6.99
CA LEU A 295 18.64 14.02 -6.31
C LEU A 295 17.84 13.11 -7.24
N ASN A 296 17.90 13.34 -8.55
CA ASN A 296 17.28 12.45 -9.54
C ASN A 296 17.88 11.05 -9.54
N GLU A 297 19.18 10.89 -9.18
CA GLU A 297 19.77 9.57 -8.97
C GLU A 297 19.11 8.87 -7.79
N ALA A 298 19.00 9.53 -6.64
CA ALA A 298 18.32 8.96 -5.48
C ALA A 298 16.86 8.54 -5.77
N LYS A 299 16.13 9.33 -6.57
CA LYS A 299 14.76 8.99 -7.00
C LYS A 299 14.74 7.78 -7.95
N LYS A 300 15.71 7.63 -8.85
CA LYS A 300 15.84 6.44 -9.71
C LYS A 300 16.12 5.19 -8.86
N VAL A 301 17.03 5.30 -7.89
CA VAL A 301 17.34 4.19 -6.96
C VAL A 301 16.10 3.83 -6.13
N LEU A 302 15.41 4.80 -5.52
CA LEU A 302 14.17 4.57 -4.78
C LEU A 302 13.14 3.83 -5.64
N ALA A 303 12.91 4.31 -6.86
CA ALA A 303 11.93 3.70 -7.77
C ALA A 303 12.32 2.26 -8.14
N THR A 304 13.59 2.02 -8.43
CA THR A 304 14.08 0.70 -8.82
C THR A 304 14.01 -0.28 -7.64
N GLU A 305 14.47 0.11 -6.45
CA GLU A 305 14.46 -0.75 -5.27
C GLU A 305 13.03 -1.04 -4.77
N ALA A 306 12.16 -0.02 -4.70
CA ALA A 306 10.76 -0.23 -4.32
C ALA A 306 10.02 -1.11 -5.34
N THR A 307 10.31 -0.98 -6.64
CA THR A 307 9.73 -1.83 -7.68
C THR A 307 10.28 -3.26 -7.59
N ALA A 308 11.57 -3.43 -7.32
CA ALA A 308 12.17 -4.75 -7.17
C ALA A 308 11.57 -5.56 -6.02
N LEU A 309 11.23 -4.90 -4.91
CA LEU A 309 10.54 -5.55 -3.77
C LEU A 309 9.18 -6.13 -4.14
N VAL A 310 8.42 -5.45 -5.01
CA VAL A 310 7.03 -5.82 -5.33
C VAL A 310 6.93 -6.65 -6.60
N HIS A 311 7.71 -6.32 -7.63
CA HIS A 311 7.59 -6.90 -8.97
C HIS A 311 8.81 -7.71 -9.42
N GLY A 312 9.84 -7.78 -8.55
CA GLY A 312 11.09 -8.47 -8.83
C GLY A 312 12.12 -7.60 -9.58
N ARG A 313 13.40 -7.97 -9.46
CA ARG A 313 14.54 -7.22 -9.99
C ARG A 313 14.43 -7.00 -11.51
N ALA A 314 14.11 -8.05 -12.27
CA ALA A 314 14.01 -7.97 -13.72
C ALA A 314 12.98 -6.93 -14.19
N ALA A 315 11.80 -6.88 -13.57
CA ALA A 315 10.76 -5.91 -13.90
C ALA A 315 11.17 -4.47 -13.52
N ALA A 316 11.89 -4.32 -12.39
CA ALA A 316 12.40 -3.03 -11.94
C ALA A 316 13.47 -2.48 -12.90
N ASP A 317 14.43 -3.31 -13.28
CA ASP A 317 15.52 -2.93 -14.20
C ASP A 317 14.96 -2.61 -15.59
N GLN A 318 14.00 -3.39 -16.08
CA GLN A 318 13.29 -3.12 -17.33
C GLN A 318 12.55 -1.79 -17.29
N SER A 319 11.86 -1.48 -16.17
CA SER A 319 11.15 -0.21 -16.00
C SER A 319 12.10 0.99 -15.98
N SER A 320 13.24 0.85 -15.29
CA SER A 320 14.31 1.86 -15.25
C SER A 320 14.90 2.12 -16.64
N GLU A 321 15.23 1.05 -17.37
CA GLU A 321 15.79 1.15 -18.72
C GLU A 321 14.79 1.73 -19.72
N THR A 322 13.51 1.34 -19.63
CA THR A 322 12.44 1.93 -20.43
C THR A 322 12.32 3.42 -20.19
N SER A 323 12.37 3.84 -18.91
CA SER A 323 12.33 5.26 -18.56
C SER A 323 13.54 6.01 -19.14
N ARG A 324 14.74 5.43 -19.04
CA ARG A 324 15.96 6.00 -19.60
C ARG A 324 15.85 6.21 -21.11
N LYS A 325 15.48 5.17 -21.85
CA LYS A 325 15.30 5.24 -23.32
C LYS A 325 14.24 6.26 -23.73
N THR A 326 13.13 6.29 -22.99
CA THR A 326 12.01 7.19 -23.32
C THR A 326 12.35 8.67 -23.08
N PHE A 327 13.08 8.98 -22.00
CA PHE A 327 13.32 10.37 -21.58
C PHE A 327 14.70 10.92 -21.92
N GLU A 328 15.73 10.06 -22.00
CA GLU A 328 17.12 10.47 -22.27
C GLU A 328 17.49 10.29 -23.75
N GLU A 329 17.01 9.23 -24.41
CA GLU A 329 17.37 8.91 -25.80
C GLU A 329 16.25 9.19 -26.81
N GLY A 330 15.02 9.46 -26.35
CA GLY A 330 13.87 9.71 -27.21
C GLY A 330 13.42 8.49 -28.02
N THR A 331 13.94 7.30 -27.69
CA THR A 331 13.56 6.03 -28.32
C THR A 331 12.46 5.32 -27.52
N PHE A 332 11.56 4.63 -28.23
CA PHE A 332 10.44 3.94 -27.57
C PHE A 332 10.89 2.53 -27.15
N ALA A 333 11.04 2.29 -25.86
CA ALA A 333 11.31 0.97 -25.35
C ALA A 333 9.99 0.18 -25.21
N GLY A 334 10.02 -1.11 -25.52
CA GLY A 334 8.85 -2.00 -25.58
C GLY A 334 8.11 -2.29 -24.27
N ALA A 335 8.41 -1.57 -23.19
CA ALA A 335 7.77 -1.72 -21.87
C ALA A 335 6.82 -0.58 -21.49
N LEU A 336 6.58 0.41 -22.35
CA LEU A 336 5.48 1.35 -22.16
C LEU A 336 4.15 0.61 -22.28
N PRO A 337 3.13 0.97 -21.47
CA PRO A 337 1.79 0.47 -21.68
C PRO A 337 1.40 0.58 -23.16
N SER A 338 0.87 -0.47 -23.72
CA SER A 338 0.52 -0.48 -25.14
C SER A 338 -0.87 -1.02 -25.38
N VAL A 339 -1.56 -0.46 -26.38
CA VAL A 339 -2.86 -0.90 -26.84
C VAL A 339 -2.74 -1.30 -28.30
N GLU A 340 -3.27 -2.45 -28.66
CA GLU A 340 -3.33 -2.92 -30.04
C GLU A 340 -4.56 -2.35 -30.73
N ILE A 341 -4.37 -1.79 -31.93
CA ILE A 341 -5.42 -1.24 -32.79
C ILE A 341 -5.27 -1.82 -34.18
N ALA A 342 -6.39 -2.28 -34.75
CA ALA A 342 -6.38 -2.85 -36.09
C ALA A 342 -5.88 -1.81 -37.11
N ARG A 343 -4.99 -2.23 -38.01
CA ARG A 343 -4.44 -1.36 -39.08
C ARG A 343 -5.57 -0.71 -39.89
N ALA A 344 -6.63 -1.43 -40.18
CA ALA A 344 -7.80 -0.92 -40.87
C ALA A 344 -8.50 0.27 -40.17
N GLU A 345 -8.40 0.38 -38.84
CA GLU A 345 -8.93 1.51 -38.09
C GLU A 345 -8.04 2.75 -38.25
N LEU A 346 -6.73 2.56 -38.26
CA LEU A 346 -5.76 3.65 -38.54
C LEU A 346 -5.80 4.09 -40.01
N GLU A 347 -6.08 3.18 -40.95
CA GLU A 347 -6.28 3.52 -42.38
C GLU A 347 -7.48 4.44 -42.59
N LYS A 348 -8.56 4.20 -41.83
CA LYS A 348 -9.77 5.05 -41.87
C LYS A 348 -9.59 6.37 -41.11
N GLY A 349 -8.56 6.48 -40.28
CA GLY A 349 -8.28 7.63 -39.43
C GLY A 349 -8.96 7.53 -38.07
N LEU A 350 -8.17 7.30 -37.02
CA LEU A 350 -8.61 7.27 -35.63
C LEU A 350 -8.62 8.68 -35.04
N GLY A 351 -9.78 9.20 -34.63
CA GLY A 351 -9.87 10.51 -34.00
C GLY A 351 -8.99 10.65 -32.74
N VAL A 352 -8.24 11.71 -32.62
CA VAL A 352 -7.29 11.92 -31.50
C VAL A 352 -7.98 11.88 -30.13
N LEU A 353 -9.18 12.43 -29.98
CA LEU A 353 -9.92 12.39 -28.71
C LEU A 353 -10.28 10.94 -28.33
N THR A 354 -10.78 10.16 -29.28
CA THR A 354 -11.09 8.74 -29.09
C THR A 354 -9.82 7.94 -28.75
N ALA A 355 -8.70 8.23 -29.41
CA ALA A 355 -7.43 7.57 -29.11
C ALA A 355 -7.01 7.78 -27.66
N PHE A 356 -7.08 9.01 -27.15
CA PHE A 356 -6.70 9.34 -25.77
C PHE A 356 -7.68 8.86 -24.71
N ALA A 357 -9.00 8.91 -24.99
CA ALA A 357 -10.03 8.57 -24.00
C ALA A 357 -10.44 7.10 -24.06
N GLU A 358 -10.95 6.65 -25.23
CA GLU A 358 -11.62 5.35 -25.33
C GLU A 358 -10.63 4.21 -25.56
N LYS A 359 -9.59 4.44 -26.39
CA LYS A 359 -8.64 3.38 -26.74
C LYS A 359 -7.56 3.19 -25.69
N THR A 360 -7.02 4.27 -25.14
CA THR A 360 -5.87 4.20 -24.23
C THR A 360 -6.19 4.53 -22.77
N GLY A 361 -7.36 5.13 -22.49
CA GLY A 361 -7.71 5.51 -21.12
C GLY A 361 -6.77 6.56 -20.50
N LEU A 362 -5.94 7.25 -21.30
CA LEU A 362 -5.03 8.28 -20.79
C LEU A 362 -5.79 9.45 -20.16
N VAL A 363 -6.99 9.71 -20.62
CA VAL A 363 -7.92 10.69 -20.07
C VAL A 363 -9.29 10.04 -19.85
N SER A 364 -10.09 10.61 -18.94
CA SER A 364 -11.33 9.99 -18.47
C SER A 364 -12.49 10.04 -19.48
N SER A 365 -12.45 10.93 -20.46
CA SER A 365 -13.49 11.11 -21.47
C SER A 365 -13.04 11.98 -22.64
N ASN A 366 -13.77 11.96 -23.75
CA ASN A 366 -13.56 12.86 -24.88
C ASN A 366 -13.68 14.36 -24.49
N GLY A 367 -14.51 14.67 -23.50
CA GLY A 367 -14.62 16.01 -22.93
C GLY A 367 -13.36 16.42 -22.19
N ASP A 368 -12.76 15.51 -21.46
CA ASP A 368 -11.47 15.74 -20.78
C ASP A 368 -10.34 15.86 -21.80
N ALA A 369 -10.28 14.96 -22.79
CA ALA A 369 -9.32 15.08 -23.90
C ALA A 369 -9.36 16.45 -24.56
N ARG A 370 -10.56 16.98 -24.81
CA ARG A 370 -10.76 18.30 -25.42
C ARG A 370 -10.21 19.45 -24.53
N ARG A 371 -10.41 19.35 -23.21
CA ARG A 371 -9.81 20.30 -22.25
C ARG A 371 -8.29 20.25 -22.28
N GLN A 372 -7.73 19.03 -22.32
CA GLN A 372 -6.28 18.80 -22.35
C GLN A 372 -5.64 19.30 -23.67
N VAL A 373 -6.33 19.16 -24.81
CA VAL A 373 -5.86 19.75 -26.09
C VAL A 373 -5.74 21.27 -25.96
N LYS A 374 -6.78 21.96 -25.41
CA LYS A 374 -6.76 23.40 -25.19
C LYS A 374 -5.66 23.86 -24.23
N ALA A 375 -5.34 23.03 -23.24
CA ALA A 375 -4.27 23.27 -22.27
C ALA A 375 -2.85 22.89 -22.80
N GLY A 376 -2.75 22.33 -24.02
CA GLY A 376 -1.48 21.86 -24.58
C GLY A 376 -0.91 20.62 -23.88
N GLY A 377 -1.76 19.88 -23.14
CA GLY A 377 -1.35 18.73 -22.35
C GLY A 377 -1.23 17.42 -23.12
N LEU A 378 -1.80 17.31 -24.32
CA LEU A 378 -1.74 16.09 -25.14
C LEU A 378 -0.65 16.18 -26.22
N LYS A 379 0.08 15.07 -26.42
CA LYS A 379 1.07 14.95 -27.48
C LYS A 379 0.94 13.62 -28.21
N VAL A 380 1.20 13.67 -29.50
CA VAL A 380 1.37 12.52 -30.41
C VAL A 380 2.79 12.52 -30.92
N ASN A 381 3.53 11.46 -30.70
CA ASN A 381 4.96 11.36 -31.07
C ASN A 381 5.75 12.61 -30.62
N ASP A 382 5.53 13.05 -29.39
CA ASP A 382 6.10 14.22 -28.73
C ASP A 382 5.68 15.59 -29.31
N ALA A 383 4.95 15.63 -30.43
CA ALA A 383 4.34 16.84 -30.96
C ALA A 383 3.04 17.18 -30.22
N THR A 384 2.89 18.44 -29.80
CA THR A 384 1.67 18.90 -29.09
C THR A 384 0.46 18.85 -30.02
N VAL A 385 -0.63 18.24 -29.54
CA VAL A 385 -1.91 18.23 -30.25
C VAL A 385 -2.58 19.61 -30.10
N SER A 386 -2.67 20.36 -31.18
CA SER A 386 -3.30 21.68 -31.23
C SER A 386 -4.72 21.66 -31.81
N ASN A 387 -5.13 20.58 -32.47
CA ASN A 387 -6.42 20.44 -33.12
C ASN A 387 -7.18 19.23 -32.60
N GLU A 388 -8.33 19.45 -31.97
CA GLU A 388 -9.21 18.37 -31.46
C GLU A 388 -9.81 17.47 -32.55
N LYS A 389 -9.78 17.88 -33.80
CA LYS A 389 -10.24 17.10 -34.97
C LYS A 389 -9.11 16.33 -35.65
N MET A 390 -7.89 16.35 -35.10
CA MET A 390 -6.77 15.55 -35.61
C MET A 390 -7.14 14.07 -35.64
N THR A 391 -6.75 13.38 -36.70
CA THR A 391 -6.87 11.93 -36.85
C THR A 391 -5.50 11.29 -36.93
N LEU A 392 -5.33 10.17 -36.23
CA LEU A 392 -4.16 9.32 -36.28
C LEU A 392 -4.32 8.33 -37.44
N THR A 393 -3.27 8.16 -38.21
CA THR A 393 -3.23 7.29 -39.39
C THR A 393 -1.97 6.42 -39.38
N LEU A 394 -1.82 5.52 -40.34
CA LEU A 394 -0.58 4.75 -40.51
C LEU A 394 0.66 5.62 -40.73
N LYS A 395 0.51 6.88 -41.19
CA LYS A 395 1.61 7.83 -41.37
C LYS A 395 2.21 8.32 -40.06
N ASP A 396 1.44 8.21 -38.96
CA ASP A 396 1.87 8.62 -37.63
C ASP A 396 2.66 7.50 -36.90
N LEU A 397 2.78 6.32 -37.53
CA LEU A 397 3.64 5.25 -36.99
C LEU A 397 5.10 5.69 -37.05
N THR A 398 5.82 5.52 -35.94
CA THR A 398 7.28 5.70 -35.88
C THR A 398 8.02 4.56 -36.60
N ALA A 399 9.33 4.66 -36.69
CA ALA A 399 10.18 3.58 -37.23
C ALA A 399 10.01 2.25 -36.47
N ASP A 400 9.63 2.33 -35.20
CA ASP A 400 9.35 1.15 -34.34
C ASP A 400 7.93 0.58 -34.54
N GLY A 401 7.14 1.10 -35.49
CA GLY A 401 5.79 0.63 -35.80
C GLY A 401 4.73 0.99 -34.78
N VAL A 402 4.94 2.04 -33.97
CA VAL A 402 4.04 2.48 -32.92
C VAL A 402 3.71 3.96 -33.01
N ILE A 403 2.58 4.39 -32.41
CA ILE A 403 2.26 5.81 -32.18
C ILE A 403 2.31 6.05 -30.66
N LYS A 404 3.14 6.99 -30.22
CA LYS A 404 3.22 7.37 -28.81
C LYS A 404 2.19 8.46 -28.48
N LEU A 405 1.31 8.18 -27.54
CA LEU A 405 0.41 9.15 -26.96
C LEU A 405 0.91 9.57 -25.57
N SER A 406 0.90 10.87 -25.29
CA SER A 406 1.38 11.40 -24.01
C SER A 406 0.41 12.39 -23.39
N LEU A 407 0.16 12.29 -22.09
CA LEU A 407 -0.53 13.28 -21.28
C LEU A 407 0.46 13.96 -20.34
N GLY A 408 0.78 15.22 -20.63
CA GLY A 408 1.84 15.96 -19.96
C GLY A 408 3.22 15.32 -20.17
N LYS A 409 4.06 15.36 -19.11
CA LYS A 409 5.44 14.83 -19.15
C LYS A 409 5.58 13.42 -18.55
N LYS A 410 4.50 12.85 -17.99
CA LYS A 410 4.60 11.69 -17.08
C LYS A 410 3.80 10.46 -17.50
N LYS A 411 2.77 10.62 -18.33
CA LYS A 411 1.91 9.50 -18.75
C LYS A 411 2.04 9.26 -20.24
N HIS A 412 2.38 8.02 -20.60
CA HIS A 412 2.59 7.62 -21.99
C HIS A 412 1.93 6.27 -22.26
N VAL A 413 1.35 6.09 -23.44
CA VAL A 413 0.82 4.82 -23.94
C VAL A 413 1.21 4.69 -25.44
N LEU A 414 1.58 3.49 -25.85
CA LEU A 414 1.85 3.18 -27.25
C LEU A 414 0.60 2.57 -27.90
N ILE A 415 0.27 3.03 -29.10
CA ILE A 415 -0.62 2.35 -30.01
C ILE A 415 0.22 1.48 -30.93
N LYS A 416 -0.04 0.17 -30.94
CA LYS A 416 0.53 -0.82 -31.87
C LYS A 416 -0.48 -1.14 -32.94
N ALA A 417 -0.07 -1.04 -34.21
CA ALA A 417 -0.92 -1.41 -35.34
C ALA A 417 -0.80 -2.92 -35.61
N VAL A 418 -1.89 -3.66 -35.40
CA VAL A 418 -2.01 -5.11 -35.63
C VAL A 418 -2.91 -5.43 -36.81
#